data_fe6548fc54d1fe6ee3a0003cdb9e60e9
#
_entry.id   fe6548fc54d1fe6ee3a0003cdb9e60e9
#
_cell.length_a   1.000
_cell.length_b   1.000
_cell.length_c   1.000
_cell.angle_alpha   90.00
_cell.angle_beta   90.00
_cell.angle_gamma   90.00
#
_symmetry.space_group_name_H-M   'P 1'
#
loop_
_entity.id
_entity.type
_entity.pdbx_description
1 polymer ?
#
loop_
_entity_poly.entity_id
_entity_poly.type
_entity_poly.pdbx_seq_one_letter_code
_entity_poly.pdbx_strand_id
1 'polypeptide(L)'
;MSEINETIETEVKEAGTVASKENFTADANIDTVVEEGDTEENPFFAKNWMSIAKPTKLKFEKDSLKADYGKFTIDPLEPGFGMTIGHSLRRVLLSSIRGSNIFAVQIDGVTHEFSNIPGIVEDMVQVILNIKELQIEQFVDEVVELELIGEGPGAIKAGDISTFGKAEILNPDLILATLQKGATISMTLFSRFNKGYVTSEENQLEELPVGTIYLDSNHSPVTRINYDVENSRVDKKTDYDSLNFELWTNGSVKPTDSLAYAAKIIKEHMDVFINFDESKIKDEPEVEEEAEPLNENLYRSVSELELSVRSINCLQNAKIETIGDLVQKSEPEMLKTKNFGRKSLNEIKVILTDMGLSLGTSLDNFDPMNNPHDS
;
A
#
# COMPACT_ATOMS: atom_id res chain seq x y z
N MET A 1 -11.58 7.77 70.38
CA MET A 1 -11.99 8.05 68.99
C MET A 1 -11.32 9.33 68.43
N SER A 2 -10.68 10.17 69.24
CA SER A 2 -9.95 11.35 68.77
C SER A 2 -8.49 11.04 68.38
N GLU A 3 -7.85 10.04 68.95
CA GLU A 3 -6.45 9.69 68.68
C GLU A 3 -6.25 8.86 67.42
N ILE A 4 -7.32 8.17 66.94
CA ILE A 4 -7.23 7.36 65.69
C ILE A 4 -7.38 8.23 64.47
N ASN A 5 -8.06 9.38 64.54
CA ASN A 5 -8.20 10.29 63.39
C ASN A 5 -6.93 11.16 63.17
N GLU A 6 -6.15 11.49 64.20
CA GLU A 6 -4.89 12.21 64.03
C GLU A 6 -3.79 11.36 63.39
N THR A 7 -3.78 10.04 63.65
CA THR A 7 -2.81 9.11 63.06
C THR A 7 -3.07 8.86 61.59
N ILE A 8 -4.34 8.85 61.14
CA ILE A 8 -4.74 8.68 59.73
C ILE A 8 -4.46 9.96 58.92
N GLU A 9 -4.65 11.16 59.51
CA GLU A 9 -4.33 12.42 58.81
C GLU A 9 -2.81 12.67 58.67
N THR A 10 -1.97 12.13 59.55
CA THR A 10 -0.48 12.21 59.46
C THR A 10 0.05 11.23 58.42
N GLU A 11 -0.47 10.00 58.33
CA GLU A 11 -0.03 9.04 57.31
C GLU A 11 -0.48 9.44 55.90
N VAL A 12 -1.65 10.07 55.74
CA VAL A 12 -2.12 10.58 54.43
C VAL A 12 -1.30 11.83 53.98
N LYS A 13 -0.76 12.62 54.90
CA LYS A 13 0.11 13.76 54.54
C LYS A 13 1.52 13.34 54.19
N GLU A 14 2.07 12.29 54.76
CA GLU A 14 3.36 11.75 54.37
C GLU A 14 3.37 10.98 53.07
N ALA A 15 2.26 10.29 52.74
CA ALA A 15 2.07 9.62 51.42
C ALA A 15 1.85 10.60 50.26
N GLY A 16 1.38 11.82 50.55
CA GLY A 16 1.14 12.86 49.53
C GLY A 16 2.36 13.69 49.13
N THR A 17 3.48 13.57 49.87
CA THR A 17 4.66 14.45 49.65
C THR A 17 5.80 13.72 48.93
N VAL A 18 5.70 12.45 48.63
CA VAL A 18 6.76 11.68 47.95
C VAL A 18 6.46 11.53 46.43
N ALA A 19 5.29 11.98 45.94
CA ALA A 19 4.89 11.82 44.53
C ALA A 19 5.04 13.11 43.67
N SER A 20 5.88 14.08 44.09
CA SER A 20 6.12 15.25 43.27
C SER A 20 7.58 15.71 43.38
N LYS A 21 8.45 15.12 42.59
CA LYS A 21 9.67 15.65 41.98
C LYS A 21 10.61 14.51 41.54
N GLU A 22 10.13 13.66 40.64
CA GLU A 22 11.06 13.09 39.68
C GLU A 22 10.89 13.87 38.38
N ASN A 23 11.71 14.89 38.22
CA ASN A 23 12.02 15.45 36.93
C ASN A 23 12.56 14.31 36.09
N PHE A 24 11.73 13.79 35.20
CA PHE A 24 12.18 13.00 34.07
C PHE A 24 13.00 13.96 33.18
N THR A 25 14.26 14.13 33.50
CA THR A 25 15.22 14.63 32.52
C THR A 25 15.31 13.55 31.45
N ALA A 26 14.72 13.85 30.31
CA ALA A 26 14.92 13.11 29.07
C ALA A 26 16.35 13.36 28.59
N ASP A 27 17.33 12.70 29.21
CA ASP A 27 18.70 12.58 28.77
C ASP A 27 19.24 11.21 29.27
N ALA A 28 18.56 10.16 28.84
CA ALA A 28 19.19 8.87 28.70
C ALA A 28 19.53 8.74 27.22
N ASN A 29 20.71 9.22 26.82
CA ASN A 29 21.41 8.69 25.68
C ASN A 29 21.52 7.18 25.88
N ILE A 30 20.54 6.45 25.41
CA ILE A 30 20.70 5.05 25.06
C ILE A 30 21.40 5.09 23.69
N ASP A 31 22.68 5.50 23.73
CA ASP A 31 23.66 5.07 22.76
C ASP A 31 23.83 3.55 23.00
N THR A 32 22.85 2.77 22.65
CA THR A 32 23.10 1.40 22.22
C THR A 32 23.90 1.54 20.93
N VAL A 33 25.20 1.69 21.10
CA VAL A 33 26.20 1.30 20.11
C VAL A 33 25.86 -0.17 19.84
N VAL A 34 25.02 -0.42 18.85
CA VAL A 34 25.01 -1.69 18.17
C VAL A 34 26.38 -1.69 17.51
N GLU A 35 27.37 -2.33 18.16
CA GLU A 35 28.61 -2.65 17.49
C GLU A 35 28.22 -3.25 16.15
N GLU A 36 28.61 -2.56 15.07
CA GLU A 36 28.61 -3.13 13.74
C GLU A 36 29.58 -4.34 13.78
N GLY A 37 29.11 -5.41 14.38
CA GLY A 37 29.78 -6.67 14.23
C GLY A 37 29.65 -7.04 12.77
N ASP A 38 30.78 -7.20 12.09
CA ASP A 38 30.89 -7.94 10.84
C ASP A 38 30.32 -9.38 11.06
N THR A 39 29.02 -9.46 11.22
CA THR A 39 28.32 -10.73 11.07
C THR A 39 28.38 -11.01 9.57
N GLU A 40 29.28 -11.92 9.16
CA GLU A 40 29.15 -12.58 7.87
C GLU A 40 27.69 -13.03 7.78
N GLU A 41 26.88 -12.25 7.05
CA GLU A 41 25.44 -12.50 6.95
C GLU A 41 25.29 -13.87 6.31
N ASN A 42 24.81 -14.81 7.11
CA ASN A 42 24.58 -16.16 6.65
C ASN A 42 23.51 -16.14 5.53
N PRO A 43 23.86 -16.43 4.28
CA PRO A 43 22.94 -16.30 3.14
C PRO A 43 21.66 -17.13 3.30
N PHE A 44 21.68 -18.13 4.20
CA PHE A 44 20.48 -18.92 4.51
C PHE A 44 19.39 -18.10 5.22
N PHE A 45 19.72 -17.02 5.94
CA PHE A 45 18.69 -16.19 6.59
C PHE A 45 17.87 -15.41 5.58
N ALA A 46 18.43 -15.00 4.45
CA ALA A 46 17.70 -14.33 3.38
C ALA A 46 16.54 -15.19 2.83
N LYS A 47 16.67 -16.51 2.86
CA LYS A 47 15.61 -17.44 2.45
C LYS A 47 14.34 -17.34 3.30
N ASN A 48 14.41 -16.77 4.52
CA ASN A 48 13.24 -16.57 5.38
C ASN A 48 12.17 -15.67 4.77
N TRP A 49 12.55 -14.69 3.95
CA TRP A 49 11.60 -13.77 3.30
C TRP A 49 11.58 -13.89 1.78
N MET A 50 12.65 -14.41 1.15
CA MET A 50 12.70 -14.60 -0.30
C MET A 50 11.81 -15.75 -0.76
N SER A 51 11.72 -16.83 0.04
CA SER A 51 10.89 -18.00 -0.27
C SER A 51 9.40 -17.83 0.03
N ILE A 52 9.01 -16.73 0.68
CA ILE A 52 7.61 -16.46 1.02
C ILE A 52 6.83 -16.08 -0.24
N ALA A 53 5.67 -16.70 -0.44
CA ALA A 53 4.75 -16.33 -1.50
C ALA A 53 4.28 -14.89 -1.31
N LYS A 54 4.69 -14.00 -2.22
CA LYS A 54 4.33 -12.58 -2.17
C LYS A 54 3.19 -12.30 -3.15
N PRO A 55 2.16 -11.54 -2.74
CA PRO A 55 1.14 -11.11 -3.67
C PRO A 55 1.75 -10.14 -4.69
N THR A 56 1.53 -10.41 -5.98
CA THR A 56 2.10 -9.60 -7.06
C THR A 56 1.23 -8.42 -7.44
N LYS A 57 -0.07 -8.51 -7.22
CA LYS A 57 -1.05 -7.49 -7.63
C LYS A 57 -2.18 -7.37 -6.63
N LEU A 58 -2.54 -6.13 -6.32
CA LEU A 58 -3.80 -5.81 -5.66
C LEU A 58 -4.92 -5.93 -6.70
N LYS A 59 -5.86 -6.85 -6.48
CA LYS A 59 -7.05 -7.00 -7.32
C LYS A 59 -8.14 -6.08 -6.78
N PHE A 60 -8.84 -5.41 -7.65
CA PHE A 60 -10.01 -4.60 -7.32
C PHE A 60 -11.11 -4.85 -8.34
N GLU A 61 -12.32 -4.94 -7.86
CA GLU A 61 -13.49 -5.05 -8.71
C GLU A 61 -13.78 -3.66 -9.30
N LYS A 62 -13.59 -3.47 -10.61
CA LYS A 62 -13.79 -2.17 -11.27
C LYS A 62 -15.19 -1.61 -11.08
N ASP A 63 -16.19 -2.48 -10.99
CA ASP A 63 -17.60 -2.09 -10.81
C ASP A 63 -17.92 -1.73 -9.33
N SER A 64 -17.06 -2.09 -8.38
CA SER A 64 -17.23 -1.77 -6.96
C SER A 64 -16.52 -0.47 -6.56
N LEU A 65 -15.59 0.05 -7.36
CA LEU A 65 -14.87 1.28 -7.08
C LEU A 65 -15.77 2.50 -7.29
N LYS A 66 -16.26 3.06 -6.19
CA LYS A 66 -16.95 4.35 -6.12
C LYS A 66 -16.03 5.38 -5.47
N ALA A 67 -16.47 6.65 -5.48
CA ALA A 67 -15.71 7.71 -4.82
C ALA A 67 -15.51 7.46 -3.32
N ASP A 68 -16.49 6.83 -2.69
CA ASP A 68 -16.60 6.59 -1.25
C ASP A 68 -16.48 5.10 -0.84
N TYR A 69 -16.38 4.16 -1.80
CA TYR A 69 -16.33 2.73 -1.53
C TYR A 69 -15.34 2.01 -2.43
N GLY A 70 -14.62 1.04 -1.88
CA GLY A 70 -13.74 0.14 -2.63
C GLY A 70 -13.64 -1.25 -2.02
N LYS A 71 -13.63 -2.27 -2.88
CA LYS A 71 -13.37 -3.65 -2.51
C LYS A 71 -12.08 -4.13 -3.15
N PHE A 72 -11.18 -4.66 -2.33
CA PHE A 72 -9.85 -5.09 -2.69
C PHE A 72 -9.63 -6.53 -2.28
N THR A 73 -8.93 -7.28 -3.11
CA THR A 73 -8.52 -8.66 -2.81
C THR A 73 -7.02 -8.80 -2.99
N ILE A 74 -6.37 -9.39 -2.02
CA ILE A 74 -4.93 -9.64 -1.99
C ILE A 74 -4.73 -11.15 -1.83
N ASP A 75 -4.18 -11.78 -2.86
CA ASP A 75 -3.86 -13.20 -2.89
C ASP A 75 -2.65 -13.48 -3.81
N PRO A 76 -1.88 -14.54 -3.57
CA PRO A 76 -1.88 -15.39 -2.39
C PRO A 76 -1.07 -14.77 -1.24
N LEU A 77 -1.44 -15.07 0.00
CA LEU A 77 -0.67 -14.76 1.20
C LEU A 77 -0.34 -16.06 1.92
N GLU A 78 0.80 -16.11 2.61
CA GLU A 78 1.13 -17.25 3.47
C GLU A 78 0.09 -17.42 4.59
N PRO A 79 -0.13 -18.64 5.08
CA PRO A 79 -1.11 -18.92 6.12
C PRO A 79 -0.94 -18.04 7.36
N GLY A 80 -2.01 -17.35 7.77
CA GLY A 80 -2.03 -16.42 8.91
C GLY A 80 -1.67 -14.97 8.58
N PHE A 81 -1.01 -14.70 7.43
CA PHE A 81 -0.67 -13.33 7.03
C PHE A 81 -1.91 -12.52 6.66
N GLY A 82 -2.95 -13.13 6.14
CA GLY A 82 -4.22 -12.46 5.86
C GLY A 82 -4.78 -11.77 7.09
N MET A 83 -4.82 -12.45 8.23
CA MET A 83 -5.29 -11.90 9.50
C MET A 83 -4.35 -10.80 10.02
N THR A 84 -3.04 -11.02 10.00
CA THR A 84 -2.04 -10.08 10.51
C THR A 84 -2.07 -8.77 9.72
N ILE A 85 -2.05 -8.84 8.39
CA ILE A 85 -2.07 -7.67 7.50
C ILE A 85 -3.43 -6.98 7.58
N GLY A 86 -4.53 -7.72 7.52
CA GLY A 86 -5.88 -7.19 7.58
C GLY A 86 -6.13 -6.41 8.87
N HIS A 87 -5.73 -6.96 10.01
CA HIS A 87 -5.88 -6.30 11.31
C HIS A 87 -5.00 -5.04 11.41
N SER A 88 -3.75 -5.11 10.97
CA SER A 88 -2.82 -3.97 11.01
C SER A 88 -3.31 -2.83 10.11
N LEU A 89 -3.70 -3.12 8.87
CA LEU A 89 -4.27 -2.14 7.95
C LEU A 89 -5.55 -1.52 8.50
N ARG A 90 -6.47 -2.32 9.03
CA ARG A 90 -7.71 -1.81 9.64
C ARG A 90 -7.42 -0.80 10.74
N ARG A 91 -6.50 -1.08 11.65
CA ARG A 91 -6.15 -0.17 12.74
C ARG A 91 -5.59 1.15 12.22
N VAL A 92 -4.63 1.09 11.32
CA VAL A 92 -3.96 2.28 10.77
C VAL A 92 -4.94 3.12 9.93
N LEU A 93 -5.79 2.50 9.14
CA LEU A 93 -6.81 3.18 8.33
C LEU A 93 -7.82 3.97 9.20
N LEU A 94 -8.25 3.41 10.33
CA LEU A 94 -9.21 4.08 11.21
C LEU A 94 -8.60 5.17 12.08
N SER A 95 -7.29 5.10 12.39
CA SER A 95 -6.68 5.99 13.40
C SER A 95 -5.63 6.96 12.84
N SER A 96 -4.99 6.65 11.71
CA SER A 96 -3.76 7.34 11.34
C SER A 96 -3.85 8.14 10.03
N ILE A 97 -4.92 7.94 9.26
CA ILE A 97 -5.13 8.71 8.04
C ILE A 97 -5.62 10.12 8.44
N ARG A 98 -4.97 11.15 7.88
CA ARG A 98 -5.37 12.54 8.08
C ARG A 98 -6.59 12.86 7.23
N GLY A 99 -7.49 13.67 7.82
CA GLY A 99 -8.62 14.24 7.12
C GLY A 99 -8.95 15.60 7.68
N SER A 100 -9.77 16.36 6.94
CA SER A 100 -10.25 17.67 7.35
C SER A 100 -11.63 17.55 7.99
N ASN A 101 -11.86 18.33 9.03
CA ASN A 101 -13.18 18.46 9.65
C ASN A 101 -13.32 19.81 10.35
N ILE A 102 -14.57 20.21 10.63
CA ILE A 102 -14.88 21.37 11.47
C ILE A 102 -14.54 21.03 12.91
N PHE A 103 -13.75 21.90 13.55
CA PHE A 103 -13.36 21.74 14.95
C PHE A 103 -13.83 22.87 15.85
N ALA A 104 -14.28 23.99 15.25
CA ALA A 104 -14.82 25.15 15.99
C ALA A 104 -15.83 25.91 15.14
N VAL A 105 -16.76 26.57 15.81
CA VAL A 105 -17.76 27.42 15.19
C VAL A 105 -17.94 28.70 16.00
N GLN A 106 -18.04 29.81 15.31
CA GLN A 106 -18.45 31.10 15.89
C GLN A 106 -19.77 31.51 15.28
N ILE A 107 -20.76 31.87 16.12
CA ILE A 107 -22.10 32.24 15.67
C ILE A 107 -22.43 33.59 16.30
N ASP A 108 -22.90 34.52 15.48
CA ASP A 108 -23.26 35.86 15.97
C ASP A 108 -24.38 35.79 17.01
N GLY A 109 -24.13 36.40 18.17
CA GLY A 109 -25.08 36.42 19.29
C GLY A 109 -25.12 35.16 20.16
N VAL A 110 -24.22 34.17 19.92
CA VAL A 110 -24.10 32.94 20.69
C VAL A 110 -22.74 32.87 21.39
N THR A 111 -22.75 32.59 22.67
CA THR A 111 -21.55 32.50 23.50
C THR A 111 -21.25 31.07 24.00
N HIS A 112 -22.24 30.18 23.96
CA HIS A 112 -22.13 28.79 24.38
C HIS A 112 -23.15 27.91 23.68
N GLU A 113 -22.94 26.64 23.66
CA GLU A 113 -23.73 25.63 22.95
C GLU A 113 -25.19 25.47 23.42
N PHE A 114 -25.51 25.94 24.61
CA PHE A 114 -26.86 25.89 25.17
C PHE A 114 -27.63 27.24 24.97
N SER A 115 -27.09 28.14 24.16
CA SER A 115 -27.77 29.39 23.80
C SER A 115 -28.93 29.11 22.85
N ASN A 116 -29.93 29.98 22.87
CA ASN A 116 -31.04 29.90 21.94
C ASN A 116 -31.02 31.13 21.01
N ILE A 117 -31.14 30.89 19.70
CA ILE A 117 -31.16 31.95 18.69
C ILE A 117 -32.61 32.21 18.29
N PRO A 118 -33.15 33.43 18.49
CA PRO A 118 -34.50 33.77 18.08
C PRO A 118 -34.67 33.60 16.56
N GLY A 119 -35.71 32.86 16.15
CA GLY A 119 -36.04 32.69 14.75
C GLY A 119 -35.39 31.50 14.06
N ILE A 120 -34.64 30.65 14.77
CA ILE A 120 -34.22 29.34 14.34
C ILE A 120 -35.16 28.29 14.93
N VAL A 121 -35.53 27.28 14.16
CA VAL A 121 -36.45 26.22 14.58
C VAL A 121 -35.76 25.22 15.48
N GLU A 122 -34.54 24.82 15.11
CA GLU A 122 -33.68 23.92 15.84
C GLU A 122 -33.03 24.64 17.03
N ASP A 123 -32.72 23.89 18.08
CA ASP A 123 -31.87 24.40 19.15
C ASP A 123 -30.37 24.39 18.73
N MET A 124 -29.54 25.12 19.48
CA MET A 124 -28.12 25.24 19.13
C MET A 124 -27.40 23.91 19.15
N VAL A 125 -27.74 23.03 20.08
CA VAL A 125 -27.15 21.66 20.15
C VAL A 125 -27.45 20.88 18.88
N GLN A 126 -28.68 21.00 18.34
CA GLN A 126 -29.03 20.33 17.08
C GLN A 126 -28.29 20.92 15.89
N VAL A 127 -28.13 22.25 15.83
CA VAL A 127 -27.33 22.92 14.79
C VAL A 127 -25.88 22.45 14.85
N ILE A 128 -25.28 22.35 16.03
CA ILE A 128 -23.92 21.84 16.22
C ILE A 128 -23.81 20.38 15.77
N LEU A 129 -24.79 19.53 16.09
CA LEU A 129 -24.80 18.14 15.62
C LEU A 129 -24.86 18.06 14.10
N ASN A 130 -25.68 18.89 13.45
CA ASN A 130 -25.72 18.96 11.98
C ASN A 130 -24.38 19.45 11.40
N ILE A 131 -23.71 20.42 12.04
CA ILE A 131 -22.37 20.87 11.63
C ILE A 131 -21.33 19.74 11.74
N LYS A 132 -21.41 18.87 12.76
CA LYS A 132 -20.52 17.72 12.90
C LYS A 132 -20.70 16.67 11.80
N GLU A 133 -21.85 16.64 11.12
CA GLU A 133 -22.11 15.76 9.97
C GLU A 133 -21.57 16.30 8.65
N LEU A 134 -21.02 17.54 8.63
CA LEU A 134 -20.39 18.10 7.43
C LEU A 134 -19.20 17.27 6.98
N GLN A 135 -19.16 17.00 5.69
CA GLN A 135 -18.04 16.33 5.02
C GLN A 135 -17.33 17.35 4.14
N ILE A 136 -16.06 17.57 4.45
CA ILE A 136 -15.26 18.63 3.84
C ILE A 136 -13.98 18.04 3.28
N GLU A 137 -13.64 18.43 2.06
CA GLU A 137 -12.32 18.25 1.48
C GLU A 137 -11.60 19.59 1.48
N GLN A 138 -10.51 19.72 2.23
CA GLN A 138 -9.71 20.93 2.35
C GLN A 138 -8.46 20.82 1.47
N PHE A 139 -8.08 21.92 0.80
CA PHE A 139 -6.96 21.93 -0.16
C PHE A 139 -5.67 22.56 0.40
N VAL A 140 -5.74 23.18 1.59
CA VAL A 140 -4.60 23.83 2.27
C VAL A 140 -4.39 23.24 3.65
N ASP A 141 -3.16 23.15 4.14
CA ASP A 141 -2.82 22.53 5.45
C ASP A 141 -2.96 23.52 6.63
N GLU A 142 -3.47 24.71 6.41
CA GLU A 142 -3.73 25.74 7.43
C GLU A 142 -5.17 25.67 7.93
N VAL A 143 -5.47 26.36 9.03
CA VAL A 143 -6.85 26.54 9.49
C VAL A 143 -7.62 27.35 8.45
N VAL A 144 -8.74 26.83 8.00
CA VAL A 144 -9.61 27.48 7.01
C VAL A 144 -10.86 28.02 7.69
N GLU A 145 -11.14 29.27 7.44
CA GLU A 145 -12.38 29.94 7.83
C GLU A 145 -13.39 29.81 6.69
N LEU A 146 -14.60 29.34 7.03
CA LEU A 146 -15.72 29.14 6.12
C LEU A 146 -16.87 29.96 6.64
N GLU A 147 -17.49 30.79 5.80
CA GLU A 147 -18.58 31.67 6.19
C GLU A 147 -19.92 31.12 5.72
N LEU A 148 -20.90 31.18 6.59
CA LEU A 148 -22.30 30.89 6.28
C LEU A 148 -23.19 32.07 6.71
N ILE A 149 -23.85 32.66 5.74
CA ILE A 149 -24.84 33.74 5.96
C ILE A 149 -26.16 33.25 5.39
N GLY A 150 -27.20 33.26 6.22
CA GLY A 150 -28.53 32.84 5.81
C GLY A 150 -29.60 33.84 6.21
N GLU A 151 -30.57 34.03 5.31
CA GLU A 151 -31.75 34.87 5.54
C GLU A 151 -33.03 34.02 5.37
N GLY A 152 -33.93 34.09 6.36
CA GLY A 152 -35.19 33.34 6.35
C GLY A 152 -36.31 34.01 5.57
N PRO A 153 -37.39 33.27 5.25
CA PRO A 153 -37.67 31.89 5.71
C PRO A 153 -37.10 30.84 4.80
N GLY A 154 -36.54 29.75 5.36
CA GLY A 154 -36.07 28.60 4.62
C GLY A 154 -35.07 27.76 5.38
N ALA A 155 -34.77 26.58 4.83
CA ALA A 155 -33.70 25.72 5.34
C ALA A 155 -32.35 26.18 4.74
N ILE A 156 -31.35 26.34 5.60
CA ILE A 156 -29.97 26.62 5.22
C ILE A 156 -29.28 25.29 5.04
N LYS A 157 -28.64 25.13 3.89
CA LYS A 157 -27.91 23.91 3.52
C LYS A 157 -26.40 24.09 3.62
N ALA A 158 -25.70 22.98 3.71
CA ALA A 158 -24.25 22.95 3.68
C ALA A 158 -23.66 23.55 2.38
N GLY A 159 -24.38 23.45 1.27
CA GLY A 159 -23.99 24.07 0.00
C GLY A 159 -24.01 25.60 -0.01
N ASP A 160 -24.66 26.26 0.97
CA ASP A 160 -24.68 27.70 1.12
C ASP A 160 -23.42 28.27 1.79
N ILE A 161 -22.51 27.38 2.26
CA ILE A 161 -21.25 27.78 2.90
C ILE A 161 -20.27 28.31 1.87
N SER A 162 -19.76 29.52 2.12
CA SER A 162 -18.71 30.14 1.32
C SER A 162 -17.35 29.59 1.70
N THR A 163 -16.74 28.78 0.81
CA THR A 163 -15.47 28.12 1.05
C THR A 163 -14.26 28.91 0.56
N PHE A 164 -14.47 30.02 -0.15
CA PHE A 164 -13.44 30.86 -0.76
C PHE A 164 -12.42 30.08 -1.63
N GLY A 165 -12.81 28.90 -2.15
CA GLY A 165 -11.95 28.02 -2.95
C GLY A 165 -10.86 27.28 -2.17
N LYS A 166 -10.87 27.35 -0.83
CA LYS A 166 -9.90 26.63 0.04
C LYS A 166 -10.36 25.24 0.45
N ALA A 167 -11.65 24.97 0.31
CA ALA A 167 -12.27 23.70 0.64
C ALA A 167 -13.46 23.42 -0.28
N GLU A 168 -13.92 22.17 -0.32
CA GLU A 168 -15.12 21.72 -1.01
C GLU A 168 -16.04 20.98 -0.03
N ILE A 169 -17.34 21.24 -0.11
CA ILE A 169 -18.35 20.54 0.69
C ILE A 169 -18.84 19.32 -0.10
N LEU A 170 -18.65 18.14 0.46
CA LEU A 170 -18.98 16.88 -0.21
C LEU A 170 -20.46 16.49 -0.07
N ASN A 171 -21.16 17.02 0.95
CA ASN A 171 -22.58 16.76 1.22
C ASN A 171 -23.41 18.07 1.21
N PRO A 172 -23.55 18.75 0.06
CA PRO A 172 -24.15 20.10 -0.02
C PRO A 172 -25.65 20.12 0.33
N ASP A 173 -26.34 19.00 0.26
CA ASP A 173 -27.77 18.90 0.58
C ASP A 173 -28.09 18.77 2.08
N LEU A 174 -27.07 18.64 2.94
CA LEU A 174 -27.26 18.57 4.38
C LEU A 174 -27.88 19.87 4.91
N ILE A 175 -28.99 19.74 5.65
CA ILE A 175 -29.66 20.88 6.29
C ILE A 175 -28.94 21.18 7.61
N LEU A 176 -28.45 22.40 7.77
CA LEU A 176 -27.77 22.84 8.98
C LEU A 176 -28.74 23.49 9.98
N ALA A 177 -29.63 24.35 9.51
CA ALA A 177 -30.63 25.04 10.32
C ALA A 177 -31.83 25.46 9.47
N THR A 178 -33.00 25.67 10.11
CA THR A 178 -34.21 26.17 9.48
C THR A 178 -34.57 27.52 10.06
N LEU A 179 -34.61 28.55 9.22
CA LEU A 179 -34.92 29.94 9.62
C LEU A 179 -36.39 30.24 9.45
N GLN A 180 -36.96 30.98 10.43
CA GLN A 180 -38.27 31.54 10.38
C GLN A 180 -38.26 32.84 9.57
N LYS A 181 -39.44 33.38 9.25
CA LYS A 181 -39.56 34.61 8.49
C LYS A 181 -38.91 35.80 9.22
N GLY A 182 -37.94 36.45 8.55
CA GLY A 182 -37.22 37.61 9.07
C GLY A 182 -36.08 37.29 10.03
N ALA A 183 -35.76 36.01 10.21
CA ALA A 183 -34.58 35.62 10.96
C ALA A 183 -33.35 35.60 10.03
N THR A 184 -32.22 36.00 10.58
CA THR A 184 -30.90 35.93 9.92
C THR A 184 -29.95 35.17 10.80
N ILE A 185 -29.04 34.44 10.20
CA ILE A 185 -27.93 33.77 10.88
C ILE A 185 -26.62 34.09 10.17
N SER A 186 -25.60 34.38 10.94
CA SER A 186 -24.23 34.51 10.47
C SER A 186 -23.35 33.62 11.34
N MET A 187 -22.59 32.72 10.70
CA MET A 187 -21.65 31.82 11.39
C MET A 187 -20.36 31.67 10.61
N THR A 188 -19.26 31.54 11.34
CA THR A 188 -17.95 31.22 10.83
C THR A 188 -17.55 29.83 11.34
N LEU A 189 -17.24 28.93 10.43
CA LEU A 189 -16.83 27.57 10.71
C LEU A 189 -15.31 27.45 10.50
N PHE A 190 -14.62 26.84 11.45
CA PHE A 190 -13.18 26.65 11.38
C PHE A 190 -12.87 25.18 11.09
N SER A 191 -12.17 24.93 9.98
CA SER A 191 -11.76 23.62 9.55
C SER A 191 -10.24 23.47 9.61
N ARG A 192 -9.75 22.27 9.93
CA ARG A 192 -8.33 21.91 9.88
C ARG A 192 -8.10 20.45 9.55
N PHE A 193 -6.88 20.11 9.15
CA PHE A 193 -6.42 18.74 9.08
C PHE A 193 -5.97 18.21 10.43
N ASN A 194 -6.41 17.00 10.78
CA ASN A 194 -5.89 16.27 11.94
C ASN A 194 -6.06 14.74 11.72
N LYS A 195 -5.81 13.93 12.73
CA LYS A 195 -5.92 12.48 12.72
C LYS A 195 -6.92 12.01 13.77
N GLY A 196 -7.73 11.01 13.39
CA GLY A 196 -8.64 10.35 14.33
C GLY A 196 -9.65 11.28 14.96
N TYR A 197 -10.04 10.97 16.19
CA TYR A 197 -10.98 11.75 16.99
C TYR A 197 -10.24 12.69 17.93
N VAL A 198 -10.62 13.96 17.92
CA VAL A 198 -10.02 15.01 18.74
C VAL A 198 -11.11 15.66 19.56
N THR A 199 -10.90 15.78 20.87
CA THR A 199 -11.86 16.38 21.80
C THR A 199 -11.91 17.89 21.66
N SER A 200 -12.98 18.51 22.12
CA SER A 200 -13.13 19.98 22.13
C SER A 200 -12.05 20.67 22.98
N GLU A 201 -11.59 20.02 24.05
CA GLU A 201 -10.50 20.52 24.90
C GLU A 201 -9.16 20.57 24.14
N GLU A 202 -8.85 19.53 23.35
CA GLU A 202 -7.64 19.48 22.53
C GLU A 202 -7.72 20.39 21.29
N ASN A 203 -8.95 20.72 20.85
CA ASN A 203 -9.19 21.61 19.73
C ASN A 203 -9.01 23.10 20.10
N GLN A 204 -8.89 23.44 21.39
CA GLN A 204 -8.80 24.80 21.85
C GLN A 204 -7.49 25.46 21.38
N LEU A 205 -7.62 26.48 20.55
CA LEU A 205 -6.52 27.30 20.05
C LEU A 205 -6.63 28.71 20.63
N GLU A 206 -5.52 29.27 21.11
CA GLU A 206 -5.48 30.62 21.70
C GLU A 206 -5.76 31.73 20.67
N GLU A 207 -5.52 31.45 19.38
CA GLU A 207 -5.62 32.42 18.28
C GLU A 207 -7.04 32.65 17.75
N LEU A 208 -8.05 31.87 18.18
CA LEU A 208 -9.42 32.01 17.71
C LEU A 208 -10.15 33.14 18.48
N PRO A 209 -11.10 33.84 17.82
CA PRO A 209 -11.85 34.93 18.43
C PRO A 209 -12.61 34.52 19.68
N VAL A 210 -12.80 35.47 20.61
CA VAL A 210 -13.59 35.24 21.81
C VAL A 210 -15.06 34.95 21.45
N GLY A 211 -15.64 33.93 22.07
CA GLY A 211 -16.99 33.46 21.78
C GLY A 211 -17.05 32.31 20.76
N THR A 212 -15.90 31.78 20.36
CA THR A 212 -15.84 30.56 19.53
C THR A 212 -16.20 29.34 20.38
N ILE A 213 -17.06 28.49 19.85
CA ILE A 213 -17.46 27.21 20.44
C ILE A 213 -16.61 26.10 19.81
N TYR A 214 -15.79 25.44 20.63
CA TYR A 214 -14.97 24.30 20.18
C TYR A 214 -15.79 23.02 20.18
N LEU A 215 -15.64 22.24 19.12
CA LEU A 215 -16.37 21.01 18.88
C LEU A 215 -15.44 19.80 18.94
N ASP A 216 -15.96 18.68 19.42
CA ASP A 216 -15.31 17.42 19.15
C ASP A 216 -15.36 17.12 17.65
N SER A 217 -14.23 16.74 17.09
CA SER A 217 -14.11 16.53 15.65
C SER A 217 -13.53 15.16 15.32
N ASN A 218 -14.14 14.48 14.36
CA ASN A 218 -13.60 13.23 13.84
C ASN A 218 -12.96 13.48 12.49
N HIS A 219 -11.63 13.50 12.48
CA HIS A 219 -10.82 13.78 11.29
C HIS A 219 -10.51 12.52 10.47
N SER A 220 -10.99 11.33 10.87
CA SER A 220 -10.78 10.12 10.07
C SER A 220 -11.63 10.16 8.80
N PRO A 221 -11.01 10.13 7.60
CA PRO A 221 -11.77 10.06 6.35
C PRO A 221 -12.37 8.68 6.13
N VAL A 222 -11.88 7.68 6.82
CA VAL A 222 -12.34 6.29 6.74
C VAL A 222 -13.46 6.08 7.75
N THR A 223 -14.65 5.78 7.26
CA THR A 223 -15.84 5.61 8.09
C THR A 223 -16.05 4.18 8.55
N ARG A 224 -15.75 3.22 7.67
CA ARG A 224 -15.96 1.81 7.95
C ARG A 224 -14.96 0.94 7.19
N ILE A 225 -14.54 -0.15 7.85
CA ILE A 225 -13.69 -1.19 7.26
C ILE A 225 -14.23 -2.55 7.62
N ASN A 226 -14.32 -3.39 6.63
CA ASN A 226 -14.56 -4.81 6.75
C ASN A 226 -13.40 -5.57 6.10
N TYR A 227 -12.96 -6.66 6.70
CA TYR A 227 -12.06 -7.59 6.04
C TYR A 227 -12.45 -9.02 6.39
N ASP A 228 -12.22 -9.90 5.45
CA ASP A 228 -12.44 -11.33 5.57
C ASP A 228 -11.25 -12.09 4.97
N VAL A 229 -10.93 -13.23 5.56
CA VAL A 229 -9.81 -14.07 5.13
C VAL A 229 -10.37 -15.42 4.70
N GLU A 230 -10.20 -15.71 3.43
CA GLU A 230 -10.62 -16.97 2.80
C GLU A 230 -9.40 -17.79 2.42
N ASN A 231 -9.60 -19.10 2.25
CA ASN A 231 -8.55 -19.98 1.75
C ASN A 231 -8.36 -19.77 0.24
N SER A 232 -7.12 -19.62 -0.18
CA SER A 232 -6.73 -19.54 -1.59
C SER A 232 -5.94 -20.76 -2.02
N ARG A 233 -6.03 -21.12 -3.30
CA ARG A 233 -5.30 -22.22 -3.88
C ARG A 233 -4.20 -21.72 -4.80
N VAL A 234 -2.97 -22.18 -4.51
CA VAL A 234 -1.83 -21.99 -5.42
C VAL A 234 -1.32 -23.38 -5.83
N ASP A 235 -1.42 -23.69 -7.10
CA ASP A 235 -1.09 -25.00 -7.68
C ASP A 235 -1.82 -26.16 -6.98
N LYS A 236 -1.05 -26.98 -6.27
CA LYS A 236 -1.54 -28.16 -5.54
C LYS A 236 -1.80 -27.91 -4.05
N LYS A 237 -1.36 -26.76 -3.52
CA LYS A 237 -1.55 -26.38 -2.11
C LYS A 237 -2.78 -25.49 -1.96
N THR A 238 -3.59 -25.74 -0.96
CA THR A 238 -4.87 -25.03 -0.68
C THR A 238 -4.82 -24.20 0.59
N ASP A 239 -3.65 -24.06 1.21
CA ASP A 239 -3.49 -23.52 2.56
C ASP A 239 -3.09 -22.05 2.56
N TYR A 240 -3.09 -21.37 1.42
CA TYR A 240 -2.81 -19.95 1.32
C TYR A 240 -4.02 -19.11 1.70
N ASP A 241 -3.76 -17.89 2.25
CA ASP A 241 -4.80 -16.93 2.58
C ASP A 241 -5.11 -16.02 1.38
N SER A 242 -6.40 -15.68 1.23
CA SER A 242 -6.89 -14.60 0.38
C SER A 242 -7.56 -13.57 1.28
N LEU A 243 -7.02 -12.37 1.32
CA LEU A 243 -7.54 -11.27 2.11
C LEU A 243 -8.47 -10.41 1.25
N ASN A 244 -9.76 -10.41 1.60
CA ASN A 244 -10.78 -9.54 1.03
C ASN A 244 -10.96 -8.32 1.95
N PHE A 245 -10.88 -7.13 1.38
CA PHE A 245 -10.93 -5.87 2.11
C PHE A 245 -12.00 -4.95 1.55
N GLU A 246 -12.91 -4.49 2.37
CA GLU A 246 -13.94 -3.51 2.01
C GLU A 246 -13.72 -2.23 2.80
N LEU A 247 -13.67 -1.11 2.11
CA LEU A 247 -13.33 0.19 2.66
C LEU A 247 -14.37 1.23 2.25
N TRP A 248 -14.92 1.93 3.24
CA TRP A 248 -15.83 3.07 3.06
C TRP A 248 -15.14 4.33 3.55
N THR A 249 -15.19 5.36 2.75
CA THR A 249 -14.67 6.69 3.07
C THR A 249 -15.79 7.73 3.06
N ASN A 250 -15.53 8.91 3.56
CA ASN A 250 -16.44 10.05 3.47
C ASN A 250 -16.35 10.79 2.13
N GLY A 251 -15.54 10.31 1.18
CA GLY A 251 -15.35 10.93 -0.14
C GLY A 251 -14.19 11.91 -0.22
N SER A 252 -13.65 12.43 0.91
CA SER A 252 -12.51 13.36 0.91
C SER A 252 -11.20 12.68 0.48
N VAL A 253 -11.09 11.38 0.69
CA VAL A 253 -9.95 10.56 0.24
C VAL A 253 -10.47 9.32 -0.46
N LYS A 254 -9.90 9.02 -1.61
CA LYS A 254 -10.27 7.80 -2.35
C LYS A 254 -9.88 6.54 -1.57
N PRO A 255 -10.70 5.48 -1.62
CA PRO A 255 -10.37 4.22 -0.95
C PRO A 255 -9.00 3.62 -1.32
N THR A 256 -8.61 3.73 -2.60
CA THR A 256 -7.31 3.28 -3.11
C THR A 256 -6.15 4.02 -2.45
N ASP A 257 -6.27 5.34 -2.33
CA ASP A 257 -5.22 6.20 -1.79
C ASP A 257 -5.12 6.03 -0.27
N SER A 258 -6.27 5.91 0.42
CA SER A 258 -6.31 5.60 1.85
C SER A 258 -5.57 4.30 2.17
N LEU A 259 -5.81 3.23 1.38
CA LEU A 259 -5.15 1.95 1.54
C LEU A 259 -3.63 2.06 1.30
N ALA A 260 -3.23 2.81 0.26
CA ALA A 260 -1.82 3.04 -0.05
C ALA A 260 -1.09 3.81 1.07
N TYR A 261 -1.72 4.86 1.63
CA TYR A 261 -1.16 5.62 2.75
C TYR A 261 -1.03 4.74 4.00
N ALA A 262 -2.03 3.92 4.32
CA ALA A 262 -1.96 3.01 5.46
C ALA A 262 -0.83 1.99 5.32
N ALA A 263 -0.67 1.40 4.15
CA ALA A 263 0.42 0.47 3.85
C ALA A 263 1.79 1.15 3.97
N LYS A 264 1.92 2.40 3.46
CA LYS A 264 3.16 3.19 3.58
C LYS A 264 3.50 3.49 5.04
N ILE A 265 2.51 3.89 5.86
CA ILE A 265 2.70 4.15 7.28
C ILE A 265 3.22 2.90 7.99
N ILE A 266 2.62 1.72 7.74
CA ILE A 266 3.06 0.46 8.34
C ILE A 266 4.49 0.15 7.92
N LYS A 267 4.79 0.27 6.62
CA LYS A 267 6.14 0.02 6.09
C LYS A 267 7.19 0.89 6.79
N GLU A 268 7.00 2.21 6.85
CA GLU A 268 7.93 3.15 7.49
C GLU A 268 8.18 2.83 8.98
N HIS A 269 7.14 2.36 9.68
CA HIS A 269 7.30 1.96 11.08
C HIS A 269 8.01 0.61 11.24
N MET A 270 7.91 -0.28 10.24
CA MET A 270 8.59 -1.57 10.26
C MET A 270 10.05 -1.46 9.85
N ASP A 271 10.42 -0.48 9.04
CA ASP A 271 11.80 -0.28 8.59
C ASP A 271 12.79 -0.12 9.76
N VAL A 272 12.37 0.44 10.91
CA VAL A 272 13.20 0.60 12.11
C VAL A 272 13.64 -0.74 12.71
N PHE A 273 12.88 -1.81 12.48
CA PHE A 273 13.19 -3.15 12.99
C PHE A 273 14.15 -3.93 12.08
N ILE A 274 14.42 -3.42 10.88
CA ILE A 274 15.36 -4.03 9.93
C ILE A 274 16.74 -3.49 10.23
N ASN A 275 17.62 -4.35 10.77
CA ASN A 275 18.99 -4.00 11.21
C ASN A 275 20.07 -4.47 10.23
N PHE A 276 19.70 -4.91 9.06
CA PHE A 276 20.61 -5.40 8.02
C PHE A 276 20.38 -4.64 6.71
N ASP A 277 21.44 -4.57 5.90
CA ASP A 277 21.42 -3.90 4.60
C ASP A 277 21.09 -4.92 3.51
N GLU A 278 19.87 -4.86 2.99
CA GLU A 278 19.41 -5.76 1.92
C GLU A 278 20.28 -5.70 0.66
N SER A 279 20.96 -4.57 0.41
CA SER A 279 21.83 -4.40 -0.76
C SER A 279 23.11 -5.24 -0.68
N LYS A 280 23.50 -5.66 0.52
CA LYS A 280 24.67 -6.53 0.75
C LYS A 280 24.32 -8.01 0.62
N ILE A 281 23.05 -8.34 0.75
CA ILE A 281 22.57 -9.70 0.48
C ILE A 281 22.57 -9.84 -1.05
N LYS A 282 23.68 -10.37 -1.57
CA LYS A 282 23.71 -10.75 -2.98
C LYS A 282 22.58 -11.74 -3.17
N ASP A 283 21.66 -11.44 -4.08
CA ASP A 283 20.89 -12.50 -4.71
C ASP A 283 21.91 -13.62 -4.98
N GLU A 284 21.65 -14.84 -4.48
CA GLU A 284 22.47 -15.98 -4.89
C GLU A 284 22.66 -15.78 -6.38
N PRO A 285 23.93 -15.76 -6.88
CA PRO A 285 24.09 -15.64 -8.30
C PRO A 285 23.06 -16.63 -8.83
N GLU A 286 22.11 -16.16 -9.65
CA GLU A 286 21.26 -17.08 -10.40
C GLU A 286 22.21 -18.21 -10.70
N VAL A 287 21.95 -19.39 -10.12
CA VAL A 287 22.76 -20.55 -10.46
C VAL A 287 22.62 -20.49 -11.96
N GLU A 288 23.65 -19.90 -12.62
CA GLU A 288 23.78 -20.06 -14.05
C GLU A 288 23.62 -21.57 -14.11
N GLU A 289 22.42 -22.01 -14.50
CA GLU A 289 22.21 -23.44 -14.78
C GLU A 289 23.44 -23.75 -15.56
N GLU A 290 24.40 -24.47 -14.88
CA GLU A 290 25.69 -24.77 -15.49
C GLU A 290 25.26 -25.29 -16.83
N ALA A 291 25.46 -24.48 -17.86
CA ALA A 291 24.94 -24.76 -19.19
C ALA A 291 25.44 -26.15 -19.46
N GLU A 292 24.54 -27.14 -19.48
CA GLU A 292 24.93 -28.55 -19.59
C GLU A 292 26.01 -28.57 -20.63
N PRO A 293 27.20 -29.08 -20.32
CA PRO A 293 28.37 -28.85 -21.17
C PRO A 293 27.95 -29.16 -22.59
N LEU A 294 27.99 -28.15 -23.44
CA LEU A 294 27.50 -28.23 -24.82
C LEU A 294 28.06 -29.49 -25.41
N ASN A 295 27.21 -30.41 -25.86
CA ASN A 295 27.57 -31.72 -26.34
C ASN A 295 28.76 -31.59 -27.31
N GLU A 296 29.91 -32.20 -26.98
CA GLU A 296 31.15 -32.12 -27.77
C GLU A 296 30.91 -32.37 -29.27
N ASN A 297 29.90 -33.15 -29.60
CA ASN A 297 29.48 -33.40 -30.97
C ASN A 297 29.02 -32.16 -31.73
N LEU A 298 28.64 -31.05 -31.08
CA LEU A 298 28.19 -29.83 -31.74
C LEU A 298 29.33 -29.11 -32.49
N TYR A 299 30.57 -29.25 -32.01
CA TYR A 299 31.77 -28.63 -32.64
C TYR A 299 32.37 -29.49 -33.77
N ARG A 300 31.90 -30.73 -33.95
CA ARG A 300 32.39 -31.62 -35.00
C ARG A 300 31.92 -31.16 -36.38
N SER A 301 32.75 -31.40 -37.40
CA SER A 301 32.43 -31.07 -38.79
C SER A 301 31.29 -31.94 -39.34
N VAL A 302 30.37 -31.31 -40.07
CA VAL A 302 29.27 -32.00 -40.78
C VAL A 302 29.84 -33.04 -41.79
N SER A 303 31.08 -32.88 -42.24
CA SER A 303 31.74 -33.87 -43.15
C SER A 303 32.07 -35.18 -42.48
N GLU A 304 32.11 -35.25 -41.15
CA GLU A 304 32.34 -36.50 -40.37
C GLU A 304 31.06 -37.34 -40.22
N LEU A 305 29.90 -36.76 -40.52
CA LEU A 305 28.65 -37.49 -40.49
C LEU A 305 28.59 -38.43 -41.67
N GLU A 306 28.14 -39.69 -41.44
CA GLU A 306 27.94 -40.70 -42.48
C GLU A 306 26.76 -40.36 -43.40
N LEU A 307 26.81 -39.16 -44.03
CA LEU A 307 25.81 -38.66 -44.95
C LEU A 307 26.17 -38.99 -46.39
N SER A 308 25.19 -39.06 -47.27
CA SER A 308 25.43 -39.20 -48.68
C SER A 308 26.20 -38.00 -49.24
N VAL A 309 27.09 -38.23 -50.24
CA VAL A 309 27.89 -37.16 -50.90
C VAL A 309 27.02 -35.99 -51.38
N ARG A 310 25.79 -36.28 -51.75
CA ARG A 310 24.83 -35.28 -52.18
C ARG A 310 24.34 -34.38 -51.01
N SER A 311 24.12 -34.98 -49.84
CA SER A 311 23.67 -34.28 -48.62
C SER A 311 24.80 -33.38 -48.11
N ILE A 312 26.06 -33.85 -48.09
CA ILE A 312 27.26 -33.11 -47.70
C ILE A 312 27.43 -31.88 -48.61
N ASN A 313 27.40 -32.07 -49.92
CA ASN A 313 27.55 -30.96 -50.87
C ASN A 313 26.44 -29.88 -50.72
N CYS A 314 25.22 -30.29 -50.37
CA CYS A 314 24.15 -29.34 -50.13
C CYS A 314 24.36 -28.54 -48.83
N LEU A 315 24.87 -29.12 -47.77
CA LEU A 315 25.20 -28.46 -46.51
C LEU A 315 26.36 -27.49 -46.65
N GLN A 316 27.41 -27.88 -47.36
CA GLN A 316 28.54 -26.98 -47.70
C GLN A 316 28.11 -25.79 -48.52
N ASN A 317 27.22 -25.96 -49.52
CA ASN A 317 26.66 -24.87 -50.29
C ASN A 317 25.79 -23.92 -49.46
N ALA A 318 25.22 -24.42 -48.38
CA ALA A 318 24.45 -23.63 -47.43
C ALA A 318 25.32 -22.95 -46.37
N LYS A 319 26.67 -23.15 -46.43
CA LYS A 319 27.64 -22.65 -45.44
C LYS A 319 27.38 -23.20 -44.01
N ILE A 320 26.96 -24.44 -43.90
CA ILE A 320 26.77 -25.15 -42.65
C ILE A 320 28.01 -26.05 -42.50
N GLU A 321 28.91 -25.72 -41.58
CA GLU A 321 30.20 -26.38 -41.45
C GLU A 321 30.25 -27.30 -40.22
N THR A 322 29.53 -26.90 -39.15
CA THR A 322 29.47 -27.67 -37.88
C THR A 322 28.11 -28.29 -37.63
N ILE A 323 28.08 -29.33 -36.77
CA ILE A 323 26.82 -29.95 -36.35
C ILE A 323 25.97 -28.95 -35.57
N GLY A 324 26.58 -28.03 -34.79
CA GLY A 324 25.90 -26.98 -34.10
C GLY A 324 25.16 -26.00 -35.02
N ASP A 325 25.77 -25.62 -36.16
CA ASP A 325 25.11 -24.83 -37.19
C ASP A 325 23.91 -25.56 -37.80
N LEU A 326 24.02 -26.86 -37.93
CA LEU A 326 22.97 -27.70 -38.50
C LEU A 326 21.78 -27.82 -37.56
N VAL A 327 22.02 -28.02 -36.27
CA VAL A 327 20.98 -28.19 -35.23
C VAL A 327 20.17 -26.89 -35.03
N GLN A 328 20.79 -25.74 -35.21
CA GLN A 328 20.10 -24.43 -35.11
C GLN A 328 19.14 -24.18 -36.28
N LYS A 329 19.26 -24.87 -37.40
CA LYS A 329 18.36 -24.70 -38.53
C LYS A 329 17.06 -25.47 -38.35
N SER A 330 15.96 -24.78 -38.65
CA SER A 330 14.65 -25.40 -38.65
C SER A 330 14.41 -26.25 -39.92
N GLU A 331 13.56 -27.27 -39.83
CA GLU A 331 13.18 -28.10 -41.00
C GLU A 331 12.68 -27.28 -42.22
N PRO A 332 11.85 -26.27 -42.06
CA PRO A 332 11.40 -25.43 -43.18
C PRO A 332 12.56 -24.65 -43.84
N GLU A 333 13.59 -24.26 -43.06
CA GLU A 333 14.78 -23.57 -43.60
C GLU A 333 15.64 -24.49 -44.39
N MET A 334 15.83 -25.71 -43.91
CA MET A 334 16.58 -26.75 -44.61
C MET A 334 15.94 -27.11 -45.96
N LEU A 335 14.61 -27.19 -46.03
CA LEU A 335 13.90 -27.46 -47.28
C LEU A 335 13.91 -26.30 -48.28
N LYS A 336 14.20 -25.07 -47.85
CA LYS A 336 14.38 -23.91 -48.74
C LYS A 336 15.74 -23.89 -49.40
N THR A 337 16.71 -24.68 -48.93
CA THR A 337 18.03 -24.74 -49.48
C THR A 337 18.04 -25.43 -50.85
N LYS A 338 18.70 -24.82 -51.80
CA LYS A 338 18.73 -25.27 -53.21
C LYS A 338 19.28 -26.68 -53.31
N ASN A 339 18.54 -27.57 -54.00
CA ASN A 339 18.88 -28.99 -54.21
C ASN A 339 18.76 -29.92 -52.94
N PHE A 340 18.20 -29.42 -51.85
CA PHE A 340 17.97 -30.21 -50.64
C PHE A 340 16.56 -30.87 -50.66
N GLY A 341 16.51 -32.17 -50.52
CA GLY A 341 15.26 -32.95 -50.62
C GLY A 341 14.83 -33.61 -49.30
N ARG A 342 13.55 -34.01 -49.23
CA ARG A 342 13.00 -34.70 -48.05
C ARG A 342 13.76 -35.99 -47.67
N LYS A 343 14.41 -36.66 -48.62
CA LYS A 343 15.20 -37.86 -48.39
C LYS A 343 16.47 -37.52 -47.61
N SER A 344 17.18 -36.46 -47.99
CA SER A 344 18.34 -35.94 -47.27
C SER A 344 18.02 -35.42 -45.88
N LEU A 345 16.84 -34.80 -45.72
CA LEU A 345 16.36 -34.33 -44.41
C LEU A 345 16.15 -35.51 -43.45
N ASN A 346 15.51 -36.58 -43.92
CA ASN A 346 15.28 -37.77 -43.08
C ASN A 346 16.60 -38.48 -42.70
N GLU A 347 17.57 -38.51 -43.60
CA GLU A 347 18.89 -39.05 -43.35
C GLU A 347 19.60 -38.28 -42.21
N ILE A 348 19.57 -36.95 -42.26
CA ILE A 348 20.11 -36.06 -41.21
C ILE A 348 19.36 -36.24 -39.89
N LYS A 349 18.06 -36.32 -39.91
CA LYS A 349 17.26 -36.53 -38.68
C LYS A 349 17.61 -37.82 -37.94
N VAL A 350 17.78 -38.90 -38.68
CA VAL A 350 18.15 -40.19 -38.06
C VAL A 350 19.50 -40.07 -37.37
N ILE A 351 20.49 -39.48 -38.03
CA ILE A 351 21.85 -39.37 -37.47
C ILE A 351 21.88 -38.41 -36.28
N LEU A 352 21.16 -37.28 -36.34
CA LEU A 352 21.05 -36.34 -35.22
C LEU A 352 20.33 -37.00 -34.02
N THR A 353 19.29 -37.78 -34.25
CA THR A 353 18.56 -38.49 -33.20
C THR A 353 19.46 -39.54 -32.52
N ASP A 354 20.31 -40.26 -33.28
CA ASP A 354 21.28 -41.21 -32.73
C ASP A 354 22.34 -40.51 -31.85
N MET A 355 22.61 -39.22 -32.10
CA MET A 355 23.50 -38.40 -31.29
C MET A 355 22.76 -37.64 -30.17
N GLY A 356 21.46 -37.84 -29.97
CA GLY A 356 20.65 -37.16 -28.98
C GLY A 356 20.34 -35.70 -29.32
N LEU A 357 20.47 -35.29 -30.60
CA LEU A 357 20.27 -33.92 -31.09
C LEU A 357 19.01 -33.81 -31.95
N SER A 358 18.43 -32.62 -32.02
CA SER A 358 17.26 -32.36 -32.88
C SER A 358 17.41 -31.04 -33.65
N LEU A 359 16.79 -30.97 -34.85
CA LEU A 359 16.76 -29.73 -35.63
C LEU A 359 15.85 -28.68 -35.00
N GLY A 360 16.26 -27.41 -35.05
CA GLY A 360 15.49 -26.28 -34.50
C GLY A 360 15.76 -26.03 -33.02
N THR A 361 16.81 -26.60 -32.42
CA THR A 361 17.21 -26.31 -31.05
C THR A 361 17.95 -24.96 -31.00
N SER A 362 17.50 -24.03 -30.17
CA SER A 362 18.21 -22.78 -29.88
C SER A 362 19.39 -23.08 -28.97
N LEU A 363 20.60 -22.76 -29.41
CA LEU A 363 21.83 -22.90 -28.62
C LEU A 363 22.30 -21.51 -28.24
N ASP A 364 21.93 -21.08 -27.01
CA ASP A 364 22.23 -19.75 -26.46
C ASP A 364 23.71 -19.70 -26.09
N ASN A 365 24.69 -19.55 -26.69
CA ASN A 365 26.14 -19.42 -26.46
C ASN A 365 27.00 -20.35 -27.34
N PHE A 366 26.45 -20.87 -28.44
CA PHE A 366 27.25 -21.68 -29.38
C PHE A 366 28.02 -20.73 -30.34
N ASP A 367 29.35 -20.74 -30.23
CA ASP A 367 30.25 -20.09 -31.17
C ASP A 367 31.07 -21.18 -31.94
N PRO A 368 30.84 -21.31 -33.26
CA PRO A 368 31.54 -22.32 -34.05
C PRO A 368 33.09 -22.19 -34.06
N MET A 369 33.62 -20.98 -33.76
CA MET A 369 35.04 -20.71 -33.75
C MET A 369 35.71 -20.90 -32.39
N ASN A 370 34.97 -21.09 -31.33
CA ASN A 370 35.49 -21.24 -29.98
C ASN A 370 35.28 -22.66 -29.48
N ASN A 371 36.07 -23.61 -30.01
CA ASN A 371 36.04 -24.98 -29.53
C ASN A 371 36.84 -25.09 -28.23
N PRO A 372 36.24 -25.42 -27.09
CA PRO A 372 36.94 -25.50 -25.80
C PRO A 372 37.97 -26.66 -25.73
N HIS A 373 38.04 -27.52 -26.72
CA HIS A 373 38.95 -28.66 -26.77
C HIS A 373 40.16 -28.47 -27.70
N ASP A 374 40.31 -27.32 -28.37
CA ASP A 374 41.47 -27.00 -29.22
C ASP A 374 42.58 -26.22 -28.48
N SER A 375 42.61 -26.22 -27.16
CA SER A 375 43.64 -25.58 -26.34
C SER A 375 44.55 -26.59 -25.64
#